data_27ddf87476c3a24cdf2621ce95e0ed61
#
_entry.id   27ddf87476c3a24cdf2621ce95e0ed61
#
_cell.length_a   1.000
_cell.length_b   1.000
_cell.length_c   1.000
_cell.angle_alpha   90.00
_cell.angle_beta   90.00
_cell.angle_gamma   90.00
#
_symmetry.space_group_name_H-M   'P 1'
#
loop_
_entity.id
_entity.type
_entity.pdbx_description
1 polymer ?
#
loop_
_entity_poly.entity_id
_entity_poly.type
_entity_poly.pdbx_seq_one_letter_code
_entity_poly.pdbx_strand_id
1 'polypeptide(L)'
;ALYINQQDGTFKESAADFGLDFNGLSTHAAFFDYDKDGDLDCYLLTNSLRSLGVGQDIIEGQREIPSAENAGNKLLRNDNGKFTDVSRQAGIYNSDIGYGLGITLSDYNQDSWPDIFISNDFFEKDYLYINNQDGTFTESSEVYFESLSMGSMGADASDLNNDGLPEIMVTEMLPSTLPRRKTKATYESWDKYSLNTSKGYYHQFPRNVLQRNVGNGQFLEIGRFAGVAATEWSWGTLIFDSNNDGLNDIFVSN
;
A
#
# COMPACT_ATOMS: atom_id res chain seq x y z
N ALA A 1 -3.68 -1.02 -20.12
CA ALA A 1 -4.25 -0.16 -21.17
C ALA A 1 -4.29 1.28 -20.69
N LEU A 2 -3.94 2.25 -21.56
CA LEU A 2 -4.07 3.69 -21.35
C LEU A 2 -5.00 4.26 -22.42
N TYR A 3 -6.07 4.91 -22.03
CA TYR A 3 -7.03 5.51 -22.96
C TYR A 3 -6.92 7.04 -22.95
N ILE A 4 -6.44 7.60 -24.06
CA ILE A 4 -6.30 9.05 -24.25
C ILE A 4 -7.60 9.64 -24.78
N ASN A 5 -8.15 10.64 -24.09
CA ASN A 5 -9.34 11.38 -24.52
C ASN A 5 -9.05 12.16 -25.82
N GLN A 6 -9.88 11.96 -26.84
CA GLN A 6 -9.73 12.62 -28.15
C GLN A 6 -10.49 13.95 -28.25
N GLN A 7 -11.09 14.41 -27.18
CA GLN A 7 -11.87 15.68 -27.07
C GLN A 7 -13.18 15.71 -27.90
N ASP A 8 -13.56 14.58 -28.47
CA ASP A 8 -14.79 14.41 -29.25
C ASP A 8 -15.78 13.43 -28.61
N GLY A 9 -15.52 13.04 -27.35
CA GLY A 9 -16.27 12.04 -26.62
C GLY A 9 -15.75 10.61 -26.82
N THR A 10 -14.67 10.43 -27.58
CA THR A 10 -14.02 9.12 -27.80
C THR A 10 -12.67 9.02 -27.10
N PHE A 11 -12.15 7.79 -26.98
CA PHE A 11 -10.86 7.51 -26.40
C PHE A 11 -10.05 6.61 -27.33
N LYS A 12 -8.74 6.84 -27.39
CA LYS A 12 -7.78 5.99 -28.12
C LYS A 12 -6.89 5.24 -27.14
N GLU A 13 -6.82 3.92 -27.28
CA GLU A 13 -5.84 3.11 -26.53
C GLU A 13 -4.43 3.45 -27.02
N SER A 14 -3.51 3.76 -26.11
CA SER A 14 -2.18 4.28 -26.41
C SER A 14 -1.10 3.81 -25.43
N ALA A 15 -1.33 2.78 -24.63
CA ALA A 15 -0.36 2.34 -23.61
C ALA A 15 1.03 2.08 -24.20
N ALA A 16 1.11 1.43 -25.35
CA ALA A 16 2.38 1.16 -26.02
C ALA A 16 3.10 2.43 -26.49
N ASP A 17 2.35 3.46 -26.91
CA ASP A 17 2.93 4.74 -27.32
C ASP A 17 3.61 5.45 -26.15
N PHE A 18 3.16 5.20 -24.93
CA PHE A 18 3.69 5.80 -23.70
C PHE A 18 4.65 4.90 -22.92
N GLY A 19 4.77 3.60 -23.26
CA GLY A 19 5.58 2.64 -22.50
C GLY A 19 4.85 2.09 -21.26
N LEU A 20 3.49 2.12 -21.27
CA LEU A 20 2.62 1.61 -20.21
C LEU A 20 1.88 0.32 -20.61
N ASP A 21 2.34 -0.37 -21.66
CA ASP A 21 1.76 -1.62 -22.14
C ASP A 21 2.23 -2.85 -21.35
N PHE A 22 2.41 -2.68 -20.08
CA PHE A 22 2.81 -3.73 -19.16
C PHE A 22 1.84 -4.92 -19.20
N ASN A 23 2.39 -6.12 -19.32
CA ASN A 23 1.64 -7.37 -19.37
C ASN A 23 1.87 -8.18 -18.08
N GLY A 24 0.99 -8.03 -17.10
CA GLY A 24 1.05 -8.69 -15.79
C GLY A 24 -0.26 -8.55 -15.03
N LEU A 25 -0.32 -9.05 -13.80
CA LEU A 25 -1.49 -8.94 -12.91
C LEU A 25 -1.48 -7.59 -12.18
N SER A 26 -1.83 -6.54 -12.88
CA SER A 26 -1.91 -5.20 -12.28
C SER A 26 -3.24 -5.02 -11.56
N THR A 27 -3.19 -4.52 -10.32
CA THR A 27 -4.35 -4.32 -9.45
C THR A 27 -4.71 -2.86 -9.25
N HIS A 28 -3.72 -1.99 -9.12
CA HIS A 28 -3.93 -0.57 -8.86
C HIS A 28 -2.77 0.25 -9.47
N ALA A 29 -3.03 1.51 -9.78
CA ALA A 29 -2.01 2.45 -10.21
C ALA A 29 -2.28 3.82 -9.58
N ALA A 30 -1.22 4.53 -9.24
CA ALA A 30 -1.27 5.91 -8.80
C ALA A 30 -0.33 6.77 -9.66
N PHE A 31 -0.79 7.98 -10.00
CA PHE A 31 -0.01 8.94 -10.77
C PHE A 31 0.33 10.13 -9.88
N PHE A 32 1.60 10.50 -9.82
CA PHE A 32 2.13 11.58 -8.99
C PHE A 32 3.50 12.01 -9.48
N ASP A 33 3.90 13.21 -9.17
CA ASP A 33 5.21 13.77 -9.50
C ASP A 33 6.18 13.44 -8.34
N TYR A 34 6.90 12.29 -8.43
CA TYR A 34 7.72 11.81 -7.31
C TYR A 34 9.08 12.50 -7.23
N ASP A 35 9.60 12.99 -8.35
CA ASP A 35 10.93 13.64 -8.43
C ASP A 35 10.84 15.16 -8.64
N LYS A 36 9.62 15.71 -8.66
CA LYS A 36 9.30 17.13 -8.78
C LYS A 36 9.83 17.79 -10.06
N ASP A 37 9.82 17.03 -11.15
CA ASP A 37 10.19 17.55 -12.45
C ASP A 37 9.03 18.20 -13.22
N GLY A 38 7.79 18.07 -12.71
CA GLY A 38 6.56 18.62 -13.25
C GLY A 38 5.77 17.68 -14.15
N ASP A 39 6.25 16.46 -14.39
CA ASP A 39 5.55 15.37 -15.07
C ASP A 39 4.90 14.42 -14.05
N LEU A 40 3.79 13.76 -14.40
CA LEU A 40 3.21 12.73 -13.56
C LEU A 40 3.84 11.36 -13.88
N ASP A 41 4.46 10.77 -12.89
CA ASP A 41 4.97 9.41 -12.90
C ASP A 41 3.89 8.40 -12.52
N CYS A 42 4.19 7.11 -12.66
CA CYS A 42 3.22 6.06 -12.34
C CYS A 42 3.82 5.02 -11.40
N TYR A 43 3.19 4.84 -10.23
CA TYR A 43 3.42 3.62 -9.45
C TYR A 43 2.35 2.59 -9.81
N LEU A 44 2.78 1.39 -10.21
CA LEU A 44 1.91 0.31 -10.63
C LEU A 44 2.05 -0.89 -9.69
N LEU A 45 0.96 -1.24 -9.00
CA LEU A 45 0.88 -2.47 -8.23
C LEU A 45 0.69 -3.65 -9.19
N THR A 46 1.59 -4.61 -9.11
CA THR A 46 1.59 -5.80 -9.94
C THR A 46 1.91 -7.02 -9.10
N ASN A 47 1.04 -8.01 -9.16
CA ASN A 47 1.08 -9.17 -8.30
C ASN A 47 1.52 -10.44 -9.03
N SER A 48 1.99 -11.42 -8.27
CA SER A 48 2.28 -12.77 -8.75
C SER A 48 1.33 -13.78 -8.13
N LEU A 49 0.87 -14.75 -8.92
CA LEU A 49 0.14 -15.91 -8.37
C LEU A 49 1.01 -16.78 -7.46
N ARG A 50 2.32 -16.61 -7.48
CA ARG A 50 3.25 -17.30 -6.57
C ARG A 50 3.18 -16.75 -5.15
N SER A 51 2.84 -15.46 -4.97
CA SER A 51 2.63 -14.85 -3.65
C SER A 51 1.45 -15.46 -2.90
N LEU A 52 0.54 -16.16 -3.58
CA LEU A 52 -0.59 -16.89 -2.99
C LEU A 52 -0.18 -18.20 -2.29
N GLY A 53 1.10 -18.58 -2.34
CA GLY A 53 1.60 -19.83 -1.74
C GLY A 53 1.58 -19.77 -0.22
N VAL A 54 0.74 -20.58 0.42
CA VAL A 54 0.74 -20.77 1.88
C VAL A 54 2.10 -21.32 2.31
N GLY A 55 2.80 -20.60 3.19
CA GLY A 55 4.02 -21.08 3.82
C GLY A 55 5.29 -20.88 2.99
N GLN A 56 5.33 -19.90 2.10
CA GLN A 56 6.60 -19.52 1.48
C GLN A 56 7.55 -18.98 2.55
N ASP A 57 8.71 -19.64 2.67
CA ASP A 57 9.81 -19.08 3.46
C ASP A 57 10.35 -17.86 2.72
N ILE A 58 10.40 -16.70 3.37
CA ILE A 58 11.19 -15.58 2.85
C ILE A 58 12.66 -16.03 2.91
N ILE A 59 13.28 -16.08 1.74
CA ILE A 59 14.72 -16.25 1.64
C ILE A 59 15.35 -14.87 1.89
N GLU A 60 16.41 -14.83 2.67
CA GLU A 60 17.15 -13.59 2.90
C GLU A 60 17.46 -12.90 1.57
N GLY A 61 17.16 -11.61 1.47
CA GLY A 61 17.30 -10.82 0.23
C GLY A 61 16.23 -11.08 -0.84
N GLN A 62 15.19 -11.86 -0.58
CA GLN A 62 14.17 -12.16 -1.58
C GLN A 62 13.39 -10.92 -2.03
N ARG A 63 13.22 -9.92 -1.16
CA ARG A 63 12.54 -8.66 -1.51
C ARG A 63 13.28 -7.88 -2.57
N GLU A 64 14.60 -7.97 -2.61
CA GLU A 64 15.48 -7.28 -3.56
C GLU A 64 15.68 -8.07 -4.87
N ILE A 65 15.20 -9.33 -4.94
CA ILE A 65 15.30 -10.13 -6.17
C ILE A 65 14.14 -9.78 -7.10
N PRO A 66 14.40 -9.17 -8.26
CA PRO A 66 13.35 -8.83 -9.21
C PRO A 66 12.58 -10.07 -9.68
N SER A 67 11.29 -9.92 -9.90
CA SER A 67 10.46 -10.97 -10.44
C SER A 67 10.90 -11.40 -11.84
N ALA A 68 11.10 -12.71 -12.03
CA ALA A 68 11.38 -13.29 -13.33
C ALA A 68 10.16 -13.30 -14.27
N GLU A 69 8.95 -13.20 -13.71
CA GLU A 69 7.67 -13.27 -14.44
C GLU A 69 7.05 -11.90 -14.72
N ASN A 70 7.85 -10.84 -14.56
CA ASN A 70 7.35 -9.47 -14.71
C ASN A 70 6.24 -9.09 -13.72
N ALA A 71 6.13 -9.82 -12.62
CA ALA A 71 5.36 -9.47 -11.44
C ALA A 71 6.20 -8.56 -10.53
N GLY A 72 5.59 -8.06 -9.46
CA GLY A 72 6.25 -7.12 -8.54
C GLY A 72 6.01 -5.66 -8.93
N ASN A 73 5.95 -4.82 -7.91
CA ASN A 73 5.59 -3.42 -8.06
C ASN A 73 6.55 -2.66 -8.96
N LYS A 74 6.04 -1.62 -9.62
CA LYS A 74 6.83 -0.79 -10.54
C LYS A 74 6.65 0.69 -10.24
N LEU A 75 7.79 1.39 -10.24
CA LEU A 75 7.84 2.83 -10.40
C LEU A 75 8.26 3.14 -11.84
N LEU A 76 7.39 3.79 -12.57
CA LEU A 76 7.55 4.13 -13.98
C LEU A 76 7.72 5.64 -14.07
N ARG A 77 8.96 6.08 -14.30
CA ARG A 77 9.26 7.51 -14.46
C ARG A 77 8.81 7.99 -15.83
N ASN A 78 8.15 9.12 -15.84
CA ASN A 78 7.73 9.80 -17.06
C ASN A 78 8.78 10.81 -17.50
N ASP A 79 9.28 10.66 -18.70
CA ASP A 79 10.16 11.64 -19.33
C ASP A 79 9.42 12.21 -20.56
N ASN A 80 8.65 13.29 -20.39
CA ASN A 80 7.88 13.95 -21.46
C ASN A 80 6.90 13.01 -22.21
N GLY A 81 6.14 12.22 -21.48
CA GLY A 81 5.16 11.28 -22.03
C GLY A 81 5.74 9.93 -22.40
N LYS A 82 6.94 9.60 -21.95
CA LYS A 82 7.55 8.28 -22.09
C LYS A 82 7.88 7.70 -20.71
N PHE A 83 7.22 6.61 -20.37
CA PHE A 83 7.41 5.93 -19.09
C PHE A 83 8.53 4.90 -19.18
N THR A 84 9.42 4.93 -18.19
CA THR A 84 10.58 4.02 -18.06
C THR A 84 10.56 3.38 -16.68
N ASP A 85 10.72 2.07 -16.60
CA ASP A 85 10.80 1.33 -15.35
C ASP A 85 12.11 1.68 -14.61
N VAL A 86 11.99 2.41 -13.50
CA VAL A 86 13.10 2.81 -12.62
C VAL A 86 13.04 2.12 -11.25
N SER A 87 12.15 1.15 -11.05
CA SER A 87 11.86 0.51 -9.76
C SER A 87 13.11 0.13 -8.99
N ARG A 88 14.05 -0.56 -9.65
CA ARG A 88 15.27 -1.04 -9.00
C ARG A 88 16.21 0.11 -8.61
N GLN A 89 16.35 1.10 -9.49
CA GLN A 89 17.22 2.27 -9.23
C GLN A 89 16.63 3.12 -8.11
N ALA A 90 15.30 3.19 -8.06
CA ALA A 90 14.56 3.93 -7.06
C ALA A 90 14.42 3.19 -5.72
N GLY A 91 14.92 1.97 -5.56
CA GLY A 91 14.83 1.22 -4.31
C GLY A 91 13.45 0.59 -4.03
N ILE A 92 12.61 0.45 -5.06
CA ILE A 92 11.30 -0.19 -4.93
C ILE A 92 11.45 -1.71 -5.02
N TYR A 93 10.84 -2.42 -4.08
CA TYR A 93 10.77 -3.89 -4.10
C TYR A 93 9.93 -4.37 -5.29
N ASN A 94 10.60 -5.09 -6.18
CA ASN A 94 10.06 -5.59 -7.43
C ASN A 94 10.10 -7.13 -7.46
N SER A 95 9.86 -7.76 -6.32
CA SER A 95 9.91 -9.22 -6.15
C SER A 95 8.53 -9.87 -6.28
N ASP A 96 8.49 -11.20 -6.32
CA ASP A 96 7.27 -11.99 -6.43
C ASP A 96 6.52 -12.16 -5.10
N ILE A 97 7.02 -11.61 -3.97
CA ILE A 97 6.44 -11.91 -2.66
C ILE A 97 5.30 -10.98 -2.26
N GLY A 98 5.29 -9.74 -2.77
CA GLY A 98 4.25 -8.77 -2.48
C GLY A 98 2.93 -9.09 -3.18
N TYR A 99 1.82 -8.79 -2.53
CA TYR A 99 0.48 -8.84 -3.12
C TYR A 99 -0.25 -7.54 -2.82
N GLY A 100 0.20 -6.45 -3.45
CA GLY A 100 -0.32 -5.11 -3.23
C GLY A 100 -1.75 -4.94 -3.73
N LEU A 101 -2.64 -4.46 -2.86
CA LEU A 101 -4.04 -4.19 -3.19
C LEU A 101 -4.40 -2.72 -3.05
N GLY A 102 -3.78 -2.00 -2.14
CA GLY A 102 -3.98 -0.57 -1.95
C GLY A 102 -2.68 0.21 -2.11
N ILE A 103 -2.81 1.43 -2.60
CA ILE A 103 -1.74 2.42 -2.64
C ILE A 103 -2.30 3.76 -2.18
N THR A 104 -1.59 4.44 -1.30
CA THR A 104 -1.90 5.81 -0.93
C THR A 104 -0.64 6.65 -0.88
N LEU A 105 -0.77 7.90 -1.25
CA LEU A 105 0.31 8.85 -1.43
C LEU A 105 0.11 10.03 -0.49
N SER A 106 1.11 10.37 0.27
CA SER A 106 1.11 11.55 1.13
C SER A 106 2.54 11.91 1.52
N ASP A 107 2.72 13.06 2.12
CA ASP A 107 3.96 13.46 2.80
C ASP A 107 3.88 12.98 4.26
N TYR A 108 4.39 11.78 4.54
CA TYR A 108 4.27 11.16 5.86
C TYR A 108 5.30 11.66 6.87
N ASN A 109 6.39 12.24 6.41
CA ASN A 109 7.48 12.75 7.24
C ASN A 109 7.56 14.28 7.30
N GLN A 110 6.66 15.00 6.59
CA GLN A 110 6.58 16.46 6.51
C GLN A 110 7.81 17.13 5.86
N ASP A 111 8.41 16.48 4.88
CA ASP A 111 9.51 17.05 4.12
C ASP A 111 9.09 17.68 2.79
N SER A 112 7.80 17.70 2.53
CA SER A 112 7.11 18.19 1.32
C SER A 112 7.33 17.32 0.08
N TRP A 113 7.92 16.13 0.17
CA TRP A 113 8.02 15.17 -0.91
C TRP A 113 6.96 14.07 -0.77
N PRO A 114 6.42 13.56 -1.88
CA PRO A 114 5.43 12.51 -1.79
C PRO A 114 6.09 11.17 -1.45
N ASP A 115 5.58 10.54 -0.40
CA ASP A 115 5.88 9.18 0.02
C ASP A 115 4.81 8.21 -0.47
N ILE A 116 5.09 6.90 -0.39
CA ILE A 116 4.20 5.87 -0.89
C ILE A 116 3.92 4.84 0.21
N PHE A 117 2.64 4.60 0.51
CA PHE A 117 2.23 3.47 1.34
C PHE A 117 1.53 2.42 0.48
N ILE A 118 1.90 1.15 0.66
CA ILE A 118 1.34 -0.01 -0.04
C ILE A 118 0.78 -0.99 0.99
N SER A 119 -0.50 -1.34 0.86
CA SER A 119 -1.11 -2.43 1.60
C SER A 119 -0.94 -3.75 0.85
N ASN A 120 -0.37 -4.77 1.52
CA ASN A 120 -0.15 -6.10 0.97
C ASN A 120 -1.07 -7.12 1.63
N ASP A 121 -1.74 -7.95 0.82
CA ASP A 121 -2.47 -9.11 1.30
C ASP A 121 -1.52 -10.32 1.52
N PHE A 122 -2.02 -11.36 2.15
CA PHE A 122 -1.34 -12.60 2.53
C PHE A 122 -0.28 -12.40 3.62
N PHE A 123 0.97 -12.81 3.37
CA PHE A 123 2.01 -12.86 4.40
C PHE A 123 2.98 -11.69 4.34
N GLU A 124 3.13 -11.07 3.17
CA GLU A 124 4.05 -9.96 3.04
C GLU A 124 3.56 -8.74 3.81
N LYS A 125 4.49 -8.04 4.46
CA LYS A 125 4.18 -6.83 5.20
C LYS A 125 3.77 -5.68 4.27
N ASP A 126 3.04 -4.72 4.81
CA ASP A 126 2.83 -3.44 4.14
C ASP A 126 4.16 -2.71 3.97
N TYR A 127 4.27 -1.90 2.92
CA TYR A 127 5.47 -1.09 2.66
C TYR A 127 5.18 0.39 2.88
N LEU A 128 6.14 1.08 3.49
CA LEU A 128 6.19 2.54 3.52
C LEU A 128 7.50 3.00 2.89
N TYR A 129 7.41 3.56 1.71
CA TYR A 129 8.54 4.11 0.98
C TYR A 129 8.64 5.61 1.25
N ILE A 130 9.67 6.02 1.97
CA ILE A 130 10.01 7.43 2.22
C ILE A 130 10.88 7.94 1.07
N ASN A 131 10.50 9.06 0.49
CA ASN A 131 11.22 9.69 -0.61
C ASN A 131 12.53 10.32 -0.11
N ASN A 132 13.65 9.95 -0.72
CA ASN A 132 14.97 10.47 -0.35
C ASN A 132 15.31 11.80 -1.04
N GLN A 133 14.40 12.38 -1.83
CA GLN A 133 14.56 13.65 -2.55
C GLN A 133 15.65 13.63 -3.65
N ASP A 134 16.09 12.47 -4.04
CA ASP A 134 17.13 12.26 -5.06
C ASP A 134 16.70 11.28 -6.17
N GLY A 135 15.38 11.03 -6.28
CA GLY A 135 14.79 10.07 -7.20
C GLY A 135 14.77 8.64 -6.68
N THR A 136 15.13 8.43 -5.40
CA THR A 136 15.10 7.12 -4.75
C THR A 136 14.19 7.12 -3.52
N PHE A 137 13.86 5.91 -3.04
CA PHE A 137 13.04 5.67 -1.86
C PHE A 137 13.73 4.73 -0.89
N THR A 138 13.42 4.87 0.39
CA THR A 138 13.81 3.93 1.44
C THR A 138 12.56 3.27 2.02
N GLU A 139 12.48 1.93 1.96
CA GLU A 139 11.41 1.19 2.65
C GLU A 139 11.62 1.28 4.16
N SER A 140 10.65 1.85 4.87
CA SER A 140 10.77 2.30 6.25
C SER A 140 9.63 1.84 7.16
N SER A 141 8.79 0.88 6.73
CA SER A 141 7.62 0.45 7.50
C SER A 141 7.96 0.00 8.92
N GLU A 142 9.07 -0.73 9.09
CA GLU A 142 9.51 -1.22 10.41
C GLU A 142 10.10 -0.13 11.32
N VAL A 143 10.44 1.02 10.75
CA VAL A 143 10.94 2.18 11.51
C VAL A 143 9.79 3.05 11.99
N TYR A 144 8.76 3.19 11.15
CA TYR A 144 7.64 4.09 11.38
C TYR A 144 6.48 3.44 12.14
N PHE A 145 6.26 2.13 11.99
CA PHE A 145 5.12 1.41 12.56
C PHE A 145 5.56 0.36 13.57
N GLU A 146 4.85 0.27 14.70
CA GLU A 146 5.07 -0.82 15.68
C GLU A 146 4.41 -2.14 15.25
N SER A 147 3.35 -2.06 14.48
CA SER A 147 2.64 -3.22 13.94
C SER A 147 1.82 -2.87 12.71
N LEU A 148 1.53 -3.87 11.90
CA LEU A 148 0.81 -3.80 10.64
C LEU A 148 -0.43 -4.70 10.64
N SER A 149 -1.30 -4.54 9.68
CA SER A 149 -2.33 -5.53 9.34
C SER A 149 -1.69 -6.76 8.69
N MET A 150 -2.32 -7.92 8.77
CA MET A 150 -1.75 -9.16 8.23
C MET A 150 -2.26 -9.47 6.82
N GLY A 151 -3.54 -9.19 6.54
CA GLY A 151 -4.16 -9.39 5.24
C GLY A 151 -4.70 -8.07 4.74
N SER A 152 -3.80 -7.12 4.49
CA SER A 152 -4.16 -5.75 4.15
C SER A 152 -4.86 -5.68 2.80
N MET A 153 -6.06 -5.09 2.79
CA MET A 153 -6.86 -4.92 1.58
C MET A 153 -6.68 -3.50 1.02
N GLY A 154 -7.63 -2.62 1.20
CA GLY A 154 -7.50 -1.22 0.80
C GLY A 154 -6.84 -0.35 1.87
N ALA A 155 -6.25 0.73 1.43
CA ALA A 155 -5.67 1.76 2.30
C ALA A 155 -6.06 3.15 1.80
N ASP A 156 -6.20 4.09 2.72
CA ASP A 156 -6.34 5.51 2.44
C ASP A 156 -5.64 6.35 3.52
N ALA A 157 -5.22 7.55 3.17
CA ALA A 157 -4.52 8.45 4.06
C ALA A 157 -5.06 9.88 3.96
N SER A 158 -5.32 10.47 5.12
CA SER A 158 -5.71 11.87 5.23
C SER A 158 -5.52 12.35 6.67
N ASP A 159 -5.47 13.64 6.88
CA ASP A 159 -5.46 14.26 8.20
C ASP A 159 -6.86 14.13 8.84
N LEU A 160 -6.99 13.21 9.80
CA LEU A 160 -8.25 12.91 10.49
C LEU A 160 -8.56 13.85 11.64
N ASN A 161 -7.55 14.50 12.18
CA ASN A 161 -7.69 15.27 13.42
C ASN A 161 -7.35 16.77 13.22
N ASN A 162 -7.08 17.19 11.98
CA ASN A 162 -6.74 18.56 11.58
C ASN A 162 -5.45 19.08 12.26
N ASP A 163 -4.46 18.19 12.50
CA ASP A 163 -3.14 18.59 13.04
C ASP A 163 -2.08 18.79 11.94
N GLY A 164 -2.44 18.57 10.69
CA GLY A 164 -1.58 18.70 9.53
C GLY A 164 -0.75 17.45 9.22
N LEU A 165 -0.97 16.34 9.94
CA LEU A 165 -0.28 15.08 9.74
C LEU A 165 -1.25 14.04 9.16
N PRO A 166 -0.90 13.34 8.07
CA PRO A 166 -1.79 12.32 7.53
C PRO A 166 -1.76 11.04 8.36
N GLU A 167 -2.92 10.55 8.77
CA GLU A 167 -3.14 9.21 9.27
C GLU A 167 -3.28 8.22 8.12
N ILE A 168 -3.03 6.92 8.39
CA ILE A 168 -3.23 5.84 7.42
C ILE A 168 -4.26 4.85 7.99
N MET A 169 -5.35 4.63 7.27
CA MET A 169 -6.32 3.56 7.55
C MET A 169 -6.10 2.41 6.58
N VAL A 170 -5.95 1.20 7.11
CA VAL A 170 -5.84 -0.05 6.34
C VAL A 170 -6.95 -0.99 6.74
N THR A 171 -7.64 -1.56 5.78
CA THR A 171 -8.71 -2.53 6.02
C THR A 171 -8.21 -3.97 5.95
N GLU A 172 -8.90 -4.84 6.70
CA GLU A 172 -8.64 -6.28 6.81
C GLU A 172 -9.95 -7.03 7.14
N MET A 173 -9.90 -8.33 7.22
CA MET A 173 -11.06 -9.21 7.27
C MET A 173 -11.36 -9.68 8.71
N LEU A 174 -11.68 -8.76 9.63
CA LEU A 174 -12.03 -9.12 11.00
C LEU A 174 -13.50 -8.82 11.30
N PRO A 175 -14.34 -9.84 11.62
CA PRO A 175 -15.73 -9.62 12.02
C PRO A 175 -15.85 -8.77 13.30
N SER A 176 -16.82 -7.88 13.33
CA SER A 176 -17.06 -6.97 14.46
C SER A 176 -17.57 -7.70 15.72
N THR A 177 -18.40 -8.74 15.55
CA THR A 177 -19.04 -9.43 16.66
C THR A 177 -18.33 -10.71 17.09
N LEU A 178 -18.28 -10.96 18.40
CA LEU A 178 -17.62 -12.15 18.95
C LEU A 178 -18.14 -13.49 18.39
N PRO A 179 -19.47 -13.72 18.21
CA PRO A 179 -19.95 -14.96 17.60
C PRO A 179 -19.40 -15.17 16.18
N ARG A 180 -19.36 -14.13 15.36
CA ARG A 180 -18.83 -14.21 14.00
C ARG A 180 -17.31 -14.41 14.00
N ARG A 181 -16.56 -13.74 14.86
CA ARG A 181 -15.11 -13.99 15.02
C ARG A 181 -14.85 -15.47 15.32
N LYS A 182 -15.56 -16.07 16.26
CA LYS A 182 -15.39 -17.49 16.62
C LYS A 182 -15.72 -18.48 15.51
N THR A 183 -16.52 -18.08 14.53
CA THR A 183 -16.98 -18.97 13.44
C THR A 183 -16.37 -18.69 12.09
N LYS A 184 -15.81 -17.50 11.87
CA LYS A 184 -15.33 -17.03 10.56
C LYS A 184 -13.88 -16.59 10.54
N ALA A 185 -13.34 -16.12 11.68
CA ALA A 185 -11.95 -15.72 11.73
C ALA A 185 -11.03 -16.92 11.97
N THR A 186 -9.92 -16.97 11.27
CA THR A 186 -8.83 -17.89 11.57
C THR A 186 -7.95 -17.22 12.63
N TYR A 187 -7.84 -17.86 13.78
CA TYR A 187 -6.98 -17.34 14.84
C TYR A 187 -5.53 -17.77 14.60
N GLU A 188 -4.64 -16.79 14.59
CA GLU A 188 -3.22 -17.05 14.60
C GLU A 188 -2.80 -17.66 15.94
N SER A 189 -1.98 -18.74 15.88
CA SER A 189 -1.33 -19.27 17.06
C SER A 189 -0.06 -18.48 17.36
N TRP A 190 0.36 -18.50 18.63
CA TRP A 190 1.64 -17.92 19.03
C TRP A 190 2.82 -18.52 18.23
N ASP A 191 2.78 -19.82 17.95
CA ASP A 191 3.84 -20.49 17.20
C ASP A 191 3.93 -19.96 15.76
N LYS A 192 2.78 -19.72 15.11
CA LYS A 192 2.73 -19.15 13.75
C LYS A 192 3.22 -17.70 13.75
N TYR A 193 2.76 -16.89 14.71
CA TYR A 193 3.25 -15.51 14.86
C TYR A 193 4.77 -15.47 15.07
N SER A 194 5.28 -16.29 15.99
CA SER A 194 6.72 -16.38 16.28
C SER A 194 7.52 -16.84 15.06
N LEU A 195 6.98 -17.79 14.29
CA LEU A 195 7.59 -18.23 13.04
C LEU A 195 7.62 -17.10 12.00
N ASN A 196 6.51 -16.43 11.80
CA ASN A 196 6.42 -15.33 10.83
C ASN A 196 7.39 -14.20 11.17
N THR A 197 7.44 -13.78 12.44
CA THR A 197 8.39 -12.73 12.86
C THR A 197 9.84 -13.17 12.69
N SER A 198 10.17 -14.46 12.98
CA SER A 198 11.52 -15.00 12.77
C SER A 198 11.92 -15.08 11.29
N LYS A 199 10.94 -15.09 10.39
CA LYS A 199 11.12 -15.11 8.92
C LYS A 199 11.13 -13.72 8.28
N GLY A 200 11.07 -12.65 9.06
CA GLY A 200 11.13 -11.28 8.58
C GLY A 200 9.79 -10.70 8.07
N TYR A 201 8.66 -11.32 8.44
CA TYR A 201 7.32 -10.78 8.11
C TYR A 201 6.85 -9.68 9.05
N TYR A 202 7.64 -9.34 10.05
CA TYR A 202 7.36 -8.31 11.04
C TYR A 202 6.14 -8.60 11.94
N HIS A 203 5.67 -7.60 12.68
CA HIS A 203 4.57 -7.71 13.64
C HIS A 203 3.24 -7.43 12.95
N GLN A 204 2.60 -8.45 12.42
CA GLN A 204 1.33 -8.37 11.71
C GLN A 204 0.20 -9.00 12.52
N PHE A 205 -0.99 -8.34 12.52
CA PHE A 205 -2.17 -8.83 13.24
C PHE A 205 -3.41 -8.77 12.36
N PRO A 206 -4.31 -9.81 12.41
CA PRO A 206 -5.51 -9.89 11.57
C PRO A 206 -6.59 -8.91 12.07
N ARG A 207 -6.45 -7.64 11.74
CA ARG A 207 -7.40 -6.57 12.04
C ARG A 207 -7.12 -5.35 11.17
N ASN A 208 -8.13 -4.51 10.99
CA ASN A 208 -7.86 -3.17 10.48
C ASN A 208 -6.87 -2.44 11.40
N VAL A 209 -6.03 -1.62 10.81
CA VAL A 209 -5.14 -0.72 11.55
C VAL A 209 -5.43 0.73 11.19
N LEU A 210 -5.39 1.61 12.19
CA LEU A 210 -5.39 3.05 12.02
C LEU A 210 -4.07 3.56 12.59
N GLN A 211 -3.16 3.90 11.71
CA GLN A 211 -1.84 4.42 12.03
C GLN A 211 -1.97 5.94 12.21
N ARG A 212 -1.99 6.41 13.46
CA ARG A 212 -1.98 7.83 13.77
C ARG A 212 -0.57 8.38 13.68
N ASN A 213 -0.37 9.34 12.81
CA ASN A 213 0.89 10.08 12.73
C ASN A 213 1.03 10.99 13.96
N VAL A 214 2.13 10.89 14.66
CA VAL A 214 2.43 11.75 15.83
C VAL A 214 3.64 12.66 15.59
N GLY A 215 4.05 12.77 14.34
CA GLY A 215 5.22 13.52 13.92
C GLY A 215 6.55 12.80 14.17
N ASN A 216 7.63 13.43 13.72
CA ASN A 216 9.01 12.92 13.86
C ASN A 216 9.22 11.49 13.32
N GLY A 217 8.47 11.09 12.28
CA GLY A 217 8.57 9.76 11.68
C GLY A 217 8.04 8.64 12.57
N GLN A 218 7.09 8.93 13.44
CA GLN A 218 6.47 7.95 14.33
C GLN A 218 4.96 7.87 14.11
N PHE A 219 4.44 6.64 14.14
CA PHE A 219 3.01 6.35 14.10
C PHE A 219 2.60 5.48 15.28
N LEU A 220 1.39 5.70 15.78
CA LEU A 220 0.78 4.89 16.81
C LEU A 220 -0.42 4.14 16.23
N GLU A 221 -0.46 2.83 16.37
CA GLU A 221 -1.64 2.03 15.98
C GLU A 221 -2.78 2.22 17.00
N ILE A 222 -3.83 2.92 16.59
CA ILE A 222 -4.96 3.29 17.44
C ILE A 222 -6.30 2.67 17.01
N GLY A 223 -6.34 1.76 16.03
CA GLY A 223 -7.59 1.22 15.47
C GLY A 223 -8.54 0.61 16.51
N ARG A 224 -8.01 -0.04 17.54
CA ARG A 224 -8.84 -0.55 18.65
C ARG A 224 -9.37 0.57 19.54
N PHE A 225 -8.57 1.56 19.84
CA PHE A 225 -8.97 2.73 20.63
C PHE A 225 -10.02 3.56 19.88
N ALA A 226 -9.82 3.76 18.58
CA ALA A 226 -10.74 4.49 17.71
C ALA A 226 -12.02 3.70 17.37
N GLY A 227 -12.09 2.40 17.68
CA GLY A 227 -13.27 1.57 17.41
C GLY A 227 -13.39 1.07 15.98
N VAL A 228 -12.36 1.19 15.15
CA VAL A 228 -12.38 0.84 13.72
C VAL A 228 -11.62 -0.45 13.39
N ALA A 229 -11.08 -1.17 14.39
CA ALA A 229 -10.25 -2.35 14.19
C ALA A 229 -10.97 -3.57 13.61
N ALA A 230 -12.30 -3.56 13.49
CA ALA A 230 -13.07 -4.72 13.07
C ALA A 230 -14.37 -4.30 12.37
N THR A 231 -14.42 -4.40 11.07
CA THR A 231 -15.50 -3.93 10.20
C THR A 231 -16.02 -4.99 9.23
N GLU A 232 -15.93 -6.27 9.59
CA GLU A 232 -16.29 -7.45 8.80
C GLU A 232 -15.25 -7.78 7.71
N TRP A 233 -15.68 -8.25 6.56
CA TRP A 233 -14.80 -8.59 5.43
C TRP A 233 -14.61 -7.34 4.56
N SER A 234 -13.70 -6.49 4.97
CA SER A 234 -13.56 -5.16 4.38
C SER A 234 -12.60 -5.17 3.20
N TRP A 235 -12.98 -4.50 2.11
CA TRP A 235 -12.21 -4.44 0.88
C TRP A 235 -11.50 -3.11 0.67
N GLY A 236 -12.15 -2.01 0.99
CA GLY A 236 -11.61 -0.69 0.75
C GLY A 236 -11.98 0.29 1.84
N THR A 237 -11.22 1.33 1.95
CA THR A 237 -11.48 2.47 2.83
C THR A 237 -11.33 3.77 2.06
N LEU A 238 -12.09 4.78 2.48
CA LEU A 238 -11.94 6.16 2.05
C LEU A 238 -12.03 7.07 3.26
N ILE A 239 -11.21 8.10 3.27
CA ILE A 239 -11.20 9.14 4.31
C ILE A 239 -11.61 10.46 3.65
N PHE A 240 -12.74 11.02 4.06
CA PHE A 240 -13.28 12.27 3.52
C PHE A 240 -14.31 12.86 4.48
N ASP A 241 -14.55 14.16 4.38
CA ASP A 241 -15.62 14.84 5.11
C ASP A 241 -16.98 14.51 4.48
N SER A 242 -17.69 13.55 5.06
CA SER A 242 -18.95 13.02 4.52
C SER A 242 -20.16 13.91 4.81
N ASN A 243 -20.07 14.79 5.80
CA ASN A 243 -21.19 15.60 6.30
C ASN A 243 -20.94 17.12 6.18
N ASN A 244 -19.75 17.53 5.66
CA ASN A 244 -19.29 18.91 5.51
C ASN A 244 -19.16 19.68 6.85
N ASP A 245 -18.68 19.00 7.90
CA ASP A 245 -18.40 19.62 9.19
C ASP A 245 -16.94 20.05 9.38
N GLY A 246 -16.08 19.78 8.39
CA GLY A 246 -14.66 20.11 8.41
C GLY A 246 -13.78 19.06 9.07
N LEU A 247 -14.34 17.92 9.46
CA LEU A 247 -13.62 16.76 9.98
C LEU A 247 -13.71 15.60 9.00
N ASN A 248 -12.62 14.88 8.82
CA ASN A 248 -12.62 13.72 7.94
C ASN A 248 -13.23 12.50 8.66
N ASP A 249 -14.13 11.82 7.96
CA ASP A 249 -14.76 10.56 8.37
C ASP A 249 -14.07 9.38 7.70
N ILE A 250 -14.28 8.16 8.24
CA ILE A 250 -13.79 6.92 7.64
C ILE A 250 -14.97 6.13 7.08
N PHE A 251 -14.98 5.89 5.78
CA PHE A 251 -15.89 4.98 5.10
C PHE A 251 -15.19 3.65 4.81
N VAL A 252 -15.84 2.52 5.11
CA VAL A 252 -15.34 1.19 4.83
C VAL A 252 -16.36 0.42 4.00
N SER A 253 -15.91 -0.15 2.88
CA SER A 253 -16.73 -1.04 2.04
C SER A 253 -16.49 -2.51 2.41
N ASN A 254 -17.59 -3.31 2.39
CA ASN A 254 -17.60 -4.76 2.67
C ASN A 254 -18.11 -5.55 1.47
#